data_6fcde2a871b96a1e070ea08b0222228a
#
_entry.id   6fcde2a871b96a1e070ea08b0222228a
#
_cell.length_a   1.000
_cell.length_b   1.000
_cell.length_c   1.000
_cell.angle_alpha   90.00
_cell.angle_beta   90.00
_cell.angle_gamma   90.00
#
_symmetry.space_group_name_H-M   'P 1'
#
loop_
_entity.id
_entity.type
_entity.pdbx_description
1 polymer ?
#
loop_
_entity_poly.entity_id
_entity_poly.type
_entity_poly.pdbx_seq_one_letter_code
_entity_poly.pdbx_strand_id
1 'polypeptide(L)'
;MQMQLPIFPETTKLINSSVGFFKKDGFIYYLHNGSPIFCHHEDNMNNYRYIIGNLIVSKLCHPSEVSRAMGVSHRNAERYAQKLRKQGMESFFNLADHRGECYKMTDAVLSQAQQLLNEGRSQLNTAKTLGVSESCIRYHLRSGNLKKKFSTKD
;
A
#
# COMPACT_ATOMS: atom_id res chain seq x y z
N MET A 1 -38.00 -29.28 -8.16
CA MET A 1 -36.82 -28.44 -8.49
C MET A 1 -35.57 -29.15 -7.99
N GLN A 2 -34.73 -29.68 -8.86
CA GLN A 2 -33.43 -30.21 -8.44
C GLN A 2 -32.50 -29.04 -8.17
N MET A 3 -32.11 -28.83 -6.91
CA MET A 3 -31.03 -27.89 -6.57
C MET A 3 -29.72 -28.56 -7.03
N GLN A 4 -29.09 -27.99 -8.04
CA GLN A 4 -27.69 -28.36 -8.35
C GLN A 4 -26.80 -27.84 -7.24
N LEU A 5 -26.12 -28.74 -6.53
CA LEU A 5 -25.08 -28.37 -5.60
C LEU A 5 -23.88 -27.79 -6.38
N PRO A 6 -23.29 -26.70 -5.90
CA PRO A 6 -22.10 -26.14 -6.55
C PRO A 6 -20.95 -27.15 -6.54
N ILE A 7 -20.35 -27.40 -7.70
CA ILE A 7 -19.21 -28.31 -7.85
C ILE A 7 -17.93 -27.48 -7.82
N PHE A 8 -17.07 -27.73 -6.84
CA PHE A 8 -15.75 -27.14 -6.73
C PHE A 8 -14.67 -28.20 -7.05
N PRO A 9 -13.53 -27.79 -7.66
CA PRO A 9 -12.35 -28.66 -7.76
C PRO A 9 -11.91 -29.15 -6.39
N GLU A 10 -11.35 -30.37 -6.31
CA GLU A 10 -10.92 -30.99 -5.05
C GLU A 10 -9.91 -30.17 -4.25
N THR A 11 -9.08 -29.37 -4.94
CA THR A 11 -8.07 -28.50 -4.33
C THR A 11 -8.65 -27.18 -3.79
N THR A 12 -9.96 -26.96 -3.94
CA THR A 12 -10.60 -25.71 -3.54
C THR A 12 -10.74 -25.60 -2.04
N LYS A 13 -10.24 -24.51 -1.47
CA LYS A 13 -10.51 -24.09 -0.09
C LYS A 13 -11.74 -23.21 -0.07
N LEU A 14 -12.77 -23.59 0.68
CA LEU A 14 -14.00 -22.83 0.78
C LEU A 14 -13.84 -21.61 1.73
N ILE A 15 -14.32 -20.45 1.29
CA ILE A 15 -14.52 -19.28 2.12
C ILE A 15 -15.87 -19.40 2.83
N ASN A 16 -16.91 -19.77 2.05
CA ASN A 16 -18.24 -20.11 2.54
C ASN A 16 -18.86 -21.19 1.63
N SER A 17 -20.16 -21.45 1.76
CA SER A 17 -20.86 -22.49 0.98
C SER A 17 -20.87 -22.24 -0.53
N SER A 18 -20.70 -21.00 -0.98
CA SER A 18 -20.80 -20.64 -2.40
C SER A 18 -19.49 -20.09 -3.01
N VAL A 19 -18.54 -19.67 -2.19
CA VAL A 19 -17.28 -19.06 -2.63
C VAL A 19 -16.08 -19.86 -2.13
N GLY A 20 -15.17 -20.15 -3.03
CA GLY A 20 -13.91 -20.83 -2.72
C GLY A 20 -12.75 -20.29 -3.54
N PHE A 21 -11.56 -20.72 -3.23
CA PHE A 21 -10.35 -20.38 -3.98
C PHE A 21 -9.38 -21.58 -4.02
N PHE A 22 -8.55 -21.61 -5.05
CA PHE A 22 -7.46 -22.56 -5.18
C PHE A 22 -6.26 -21.92 -5.85
N LYS A 23 -5.08 -22.48 -5.62
CA LYS A 23 -3.83 -22.04 -6.24
C LYS A 23 -3.41 -23.06 -7.30
N LYS A 24 -3.05 -22.56 -8.48
CA LYS A 24 -2.48 -23.35 -9.57
C LYS A 24 -1.49 -22.52 -10.36
N ASP A 25 -0.30 -23.06 -10.61
CA ASP A 25 0.75 -22.47 -11.46
C ASP A 25 1.13 -21.02 -11.07
N GLY A 26 1.17 -20.71 -9.77
CA GLY A 26 1.46 -19.38 -9.26
C GLY A 26 0.30 -18.39 -9.30
N PHE A 27 -0.87 -18.84 -9.74
CA PHE A 27 -2.09 -18.02 -9.77
C PHE A 27 -3.08 -18.50 -8.71
N ILE A 28 -3.85 -17.56 -8.17
CA ILE A 28 -4.96 -17.82 -7.26
C ILE A 28 -6.26 -17.53 -8.01
N TYR A 29 -7.11 -18.55 -8.07
CA TYR A 29 -8.43 -18.53 -8.72
C TYR A 29 -9.50 -18.47 -7.64
N TYR A 30 -10.48 -17.60 -7.84
CA TYR A 30 -11.66 -17.49 -6.97
C TYR A 30 -12.87 -17.99 -7.72
N LEU A 31 -13.68 -18.78 -7.05
CA LEU A 31 -14.85 -19.43 -7.63
C LEU A 31 -16.11 -19.00 -6.88
N HIS A 32 -17.18 -18.80 -7.63
CA HIS A 32 -18.52 -18.66 -7.09
C HIS A 32 -19.40 -19.75 -7.67
N ASN A 33 -19.97 -20.60 -6.82
CA ASN A 33 -20.73 -21.78 -7.22
C ASN A 33 -20.01 -22.67 -8.26
N GLY A 34 -18.68 -22.81 -8.10
CA GLY A 34 -17.85 -23.59 -8.99
C GLY A 34 -17.35 -22.86 -10.26
N SER A 35 -17.85 -21.69 -10.56
CA SER A 35 -17.44 -20.90 -11.72
C SER A 35 -16.37 -19.86 -11.36
N PRO A 36 -15.30 -19.72 -12.15
CA PRO A 36 -14.26 -18.72 -11.92
C PRO A 36 -14.82 -17.32 -12.04
N ILE A 37 -14.52 -16.48 -11.04
CA ILE A 37 -14.93 -15.05 -11.03
C ILE A 37 -13.75 -14.10 -11.01
N PHE A 38 -12.64 -14.48 -10.37
CA PHE A 38 -11.41 -13.71 -10.30
C PHE A 38 -10.19 -14.60 -10.39
N CYS A 39 -9.08 -14.01 -10.86
CA CYS A 39 -7.76 -14.63 -10.88
C CYS A 39 -6.70 -13.55 -10.71
N HIS A 40 -5.64 -13.86 -9.96
CA HIS A 40 -4.45 -13.01 -9.89
C HIS A 40 -3.20 -13.83 -9.64
N HIS A 41 -2.03 -13.28 -10.01
CA HIS A 41 -0.75 -13.86 -9.62
C HIS A 41 -0.54 -13.71 -8.11
N GLU A 42 0.03 -14.74 -7.47
CA GLU A 42 0.18 -14.78 -6.00
C GLU A 42 0.95 -13.58 -5.42
N ASP A 43 1.90 -13.02 -6.17
CA ASP A 43 2.69 -11.86 -5.75
C ASP A 43 1.96 -10.53 -5.96
N ASN A 44 0.83 -10.52 -6.67
CA ASN A 44 0.09 -9.30 -6.97
C ASN A 44 -0.85 -8.91 -5.82
N MET A 45 -0.28 -8.26 -4.81
CA MET A 45 -1.00 -7.84 -3.61
C MET A 45 -2.08 -6.78 -3.86
N ASN A 46 -1.96 -5.98 -4.94
CA ASN A 46 -2.98 -4.99 -5.27
C ASN A 46 -4.26 -5.66 -5.78
N ASN A 47 -4.12 -6.63 -6.69
CA ASN A 47 -5.23 -7.47 -7.12
C ASN A 47 -5.85 -8.26 -5.96
N TYR A 48 -5.02 -8.87 -5.11
CA TYR A 48 -5.47 -9.57 -3.91
C TYR A 48 -6.38 -8.70 -3.02
N ARG A 49 -5.92 -7.50 -2.69
CA ARG A 49 -6.67 -6.55 -1.84
C ARG A 49 -7.97 -6.10 -2.50
N TYR A 50 -7.92 -5.83 -3.80
CA TYR A 50 -9.11 -5.47 -4.58
C TYR A 50 -10.14 -6.61 -4.59
N ILE A 51 -9.72 -7.84 -4.86
CA ILE A 51 -10.61 -9.01 -4.92
C ILE A 51 -11.29 -9.25 -3.57
N ILE A 52 -10.54 -9.19 -2.47
CA ILE A 52 -11.12 -9.30 -1.12
C ILE A 52 -12.17 -8.21 -0.89
N GLY A 53 -11.85 -6.96 -1.21
CA GLY A 53 -12.80 -5.85 -1.11
C GLY A 53 -14.04 -6.09 -1.96
N ASN A 54 -13.88 -6.61 -3.17
CA ASN A 54 -14.99 -6.89 -4.09
C ASN A 54 -15.90 -8.02 -3.58
N LEU A 55 -15.33 -9.13 -3.09
CA LEU A 55 -16.12 -10.23 -2.51
C LEU A 55 -17.03 -9.77 -1.37
N ILE A 56 -16.57 -8.80 -0.58
CA ILE A 56 -17.35 -8.24 0.53
C ILE A 56 -18.38 -7.22 0.03
N VAL A 57 -18.00 -6.31 -0.86
CA VAL A 57 -18.89 -5.27 -1.40
C VAL A 57 -20.04 -5.89 -2.20
N SER A 58 -19.77 -6.93 -2.98
CA SER A 58 -20.77 -7.69 -3.73
C SER A 58 -21.62 -8.64 -2.88
N LYS A 59 -21.36 -8.67 -1.55
CA LYS A 59 -22.07 -9.53 -0.59
C LYS A 59 -21.92 -11.03 -0.84
N LEU A 60 -20.88 -11.43 -1.56
CA LEU A 60 -20.54 -12.84 -1.75
C LEU A 60 -19.91 -13.45 -0.51
N CYS A 61 -19.19 -12.65 0.29
CA CYS A 61 -18.54 -13.08 1.52
C CYS A 61 -18.70 -12.02 2.62
N HIS A 62 -18.74 -12.48 3.87
CA HIS A 62 -18.59 -11.63 5.04
C HIS A 62 -17.09 -11.42 5.39
N PRO A 63 -16.71 -10.28 5.98
CA PRO A 63 -15.31 -10.05 6.42
C PRO A 63 -14.76 -11.14 7.34
N SER A 64 -15.60 -11.70 8.21
CA SER A 64 -15.25 -12.79 9.11
C SER A 64 -14.96 -14.11 8.38
N GLU A 65 -15.69 -14.41 7.32
CA GLU A 65 -15.48 -15.61 6.49
C GLU A 65 -14.15 -15.52 5.74
N VAL A 66 -13.88 -14.37 5.12
CA VAL A 66 -12.62 -14.08 4.43
C VAL A 66 -11.44 -14.15 5.40
N SER A 67 -11.58 -13.56 6.58
CA SER A 67 -10.56 -13.58 7.63
C SER A 67 -10.22 -15.01 8.04
N ARG A 68 -11.21 -15.84 8.28
CA ARG A 68 -11.05 -17.25 8.69
C ARG A 68 -10.41 -18.10 7.59
N ALA A 69 -10.84 -17.93 6.35
CA ALA A 69 -10.41 -18.79 5.25
C ALA A 69 -9.05 -18.38 4.67
N MET A 70 -8.77 -17.08 4.59
CA MET A 70 -7.60 -16.53 3.91
C MET A 70 -6.53 -15.97 4.83
N GLY A 71 -6.76 -15.91 6.14
CA GLY A 71 -5.80 -15.42 7.12
C GLY A 71 -5.60 -13.90 7.13
N VAL A 72 -6.40 -13.15 6.37
CA VAL A 72 -6.39 -11.68 6.45
C VAL A 72 -7.11 -11.22 7.70
N SER A 73 -6.62 -10.21 8.41
CA SER A 73 -7.32 -9.72 9.59
C SER A 73 -8.69 -9.12 9.21
N HIS A 74 -9.70 -9.32 10.06
CA HIS A 74 -11.05 -8.78 9.87
C HIS A 74 -11.02 -7.27 9.56
N ARG A 75 -10.22 -6.52 10.31
CA ARG A 75 -10.04 -5.08 10.11
C ARG A 75 -9.48 -4.73 8.72
N ASN A 76 -8.55 -5.52 8.20
CA ASN A 76 -8.00 -5.30 6.87
C ASN A 76 -9.01 -5.64 5.79
N ALA A 77 -9.76 -6.73 5.94
CA ALA A 77 -10.83 -7.12 5.03
C ALA A 77 -11.89 -6.01 4.91
N GLU A 78 -12.36 -5.48 6.05
CA GLU A 78 -13.29 -4.33 6.08
C GLU A 78 -12.68 -3.08 5.46
N ARG A 79 -11.42 -2.79 5.73
CA ARG A 79 -10.71 -1.63 5.15
C ARG A 79 -10.65 -1.70 3.64
N TYR A 80 -10.41 -2.88 3.06
CA TYR A 80 -10.42 -3.07 1.61
C TYR A 80 -11.81 -2.85 1.02
N ALA A 81 -12.84 -3.40 1.64
CA ALA A 81 -14.23 -3.16 1.23
C ALA A 81 -14.61 -1.67 1.32
N GLN A 82 -14.25 -1.01 2.40
CA GLN A 82 -14.53 0.41 2.60
C GLN A 82 -13.77 1.29 1.59
N LYS A 83 -12.50 0.96 1.30
CA LYS A 83 -11.70 1.63 0.27
C LYS A 83 -12.37 1.50 -1.10
N LEU A 84 -12.82 0.31 -1.47
CA LEU A 84 -13.52 0.08 -2.74
C LEU A 84 -14.81 0.89 -2.84
N ARG A 85 -15.62 0.94 -1.78
CA ARG A 85 -16.87 1.72 -1.76
C ARG A 85 -16.65 3.22 -1.89
N LYS A 86 -15.59 3.76 -1.24
CA LYS A 86 -15.33 5.21 -1.19
C LYS A 86 -14.50 5.74 -2.36
N GLN A 87 -13.54 4.96 -2.84
CA GLN A 87 -12.51 5.41 -3.77
C GLN A 87 -12.51 4.66 -5.09
N GLY A 88 -13.33 3.60 -5.22
CA GLY A 88 -13.41 2.80 -6.43
C GLY A 88 -12.21 1.87 -6.66
N MET A 89 -12.28 1.11 -7.75
CA MET A 89 -11.30 0.11 -8.13
C MET A 89 -9.91 0.71 -8.39
N GLU A 90 -9.86 1.87 -9.05
CA GLU A 90 -8.59 2.52 -9.45
C GLU A 90 -7.69 2.83 -8.26
N SER A 91 -8.27 3.08 -7.09
CA SER A 91 -7.51 3.35 -5.87
C SER A 91 -6.57 2.22 -5.44
N PHE A 92 -6.78 1.00 -5.90
CA PHE A 92 -5.92 -0.15 -5.60
C PHE A 92 -4.72 -0.25 -6.54
N PHE A 93 -4.79 0.34 -7.73
CA PHE A 93 -3.80 0.17 -8.80
C PHE A 93 -3.01 1.44 -9.10
N ASN A 94 -3.61 2.61 -8.95
CA ASN A 94 -2.99 3.91 -9.20
C ASN A 94 -2.34 4.49 -7.94
N LEU A 95 -1.68 3.65 -7.15
CA LEU A 95 -0.89 4.10 -6.01
C LEU A 95 0.49 4.52 -6.51
N ALA A 96 0.71 5.84 -6.64
CA ALA A 96 2.06 6.35 -6.68
C ALA A 96 2.77 5.94 -5.39
N ASP A 97 3.84 5.19 -5.51
CA ASP A 97 4.65 4.81 -4.35
C ASP A 97 5.56 5.99 -3.98
N HIS A 98 5.08 6.80 -3.07
CA HIS A 98 5.83 7.94 -2.52
C HIS A 98 6.80 7.53 -1.39
N ARG A 99 7.00 6.22 -1.17
CA ARG A 99 7.98 5.77 -0.18
C ARG A 99 9.38 6.11 -0.66
N GLY A 100 10.09 6.88 0.14
CA GLY A 100 11.42 7.37 -0.19
C GLY A 100 11.45 8.70 -0.93
N GLU A 101 10.32 9.25 -1.36
CA GLU A 101 10.25 10.62 -1.85
C GLU A 101 10.33 11.61 -0.68
N CYS A 102 11.31 12.50 -0.76
CA CYS A 102 11.48 13.58 0.22
C CYS A 102 10.49 14.71 -0.07
N TYR A 103 9.21 14.52 0.26
CA TYR A 103 8.18 15.52 0.01
C TYR A 103 8.38 16.85 0.79
N LYS A 104 9.16 16.83 1.88
CA LYS A 104 9.53 18.03 2.65
C LYS A 104 10.83 18.69 2.19
N MET A 105 11.73 17.92 1.62
CA MET A 105 13.03 18.39 1.14
C MET A 105 13.10 18.25 -0.37
N THR A 106 12.29 19.02 -1.06
CA THR A 106 12.34 19.13 -2.53
C THR A 106 13.65 19.79 -2.96
N ASP A 107 14.02 19.69 -4.23
CA ASP A 107 15.24 20.30 -4.78
C ASP A 107 15.29 21.81 -4.52
N ALA A 108 14.14 22.49 -4.57
CA ALA A 108 14.03 23.90 -4.24
C ALA A 108 14.36 24.18 -2.76
N VAL A 109 13.84 23.35 -1.85
CA VAL A 109 14.11 23.48 -0.41
C VAL A 109 15.55 23.13 -0.08
N LEU A 110 16.14 22.11 -0.75
CA LEU A 110 17.57 21.79 -0.62
C LEU A 110 18.45 22.94 -1.07
N SER A 111 18.13 23.60 -2.18
CA SER A 111 18.86 24.77 -2.67
C SER A 111 18.80 25.94 -1.68
N GLN A 112 17.62 26.23 -1.11
CA GLN A 112 17.44 27.22 -0.07
C GLN A 112 18.20 26.88 1.22
N ALA A 113 18.18 25.60 1.62
CA ALA A 113 18.95 25.14 2.78
C ALA A 113 20.45 25.32 2.57
N GLN A 114 20.95 25.01 1.38
CA GLN A 114 22.36 25.19 1.03
C GLN A 114 22.74 26.66 1.08
N GLN A 115 21.90 27.57 0.56
CA GLN A 115 22.13 29.02 0.62
C GLN A 115 22.21 29.49 2.05
N LEU A 116 21.27 29.12 2.92
CA LEU A 116 21.28 29.54 4.33
C LEU A 116 22.51 29.01 5.09
N LEU A 117 22.95 27.78 4.79
CA LEU A 117 24.17 27.22 5.38
C LEU A 117 25.44 27.94 4.86
N ASN A 118 25.45 28.36 3.60
CA ASN A 118 26.56 29.19 3.02
C ASN A 118 26.63 30.57 3.62
N GLU A 119 25.49 31.15 4.03
CA GLU A 119 25.41 32.41 4.78
C GLU A 119 25.87 32.30 6.25
N GLY A 120 26.27 31.08 6.67
CA GLY A 120 26.76 30.81 8.03
C GLY A 120 25.67 30.53 9.06
N ARG A 121 24.44 30.30 8.66
CA ARG A 121 23.37 29.97 9.59
C ARG A 121 23.57 28.58 10.18
N SER A 122 23.16 28.39 11.43
CA SER A 122 23.21 27.09 12.10
C SER A 122 22.18 26.14 11.50
N GLN A 123 22.41 24.82 11.66
CA GLN A 123 21.47 23.77 11.22
C GLN A 123 20.08 23.98 11.81
N LEU A 124 20.00 24.36 13.09
CA LEU A 124 18.75 24.64 13.78
C LEU A 124 18.01 25.85 13.18
N ASN A 125 18.71 26.93 12.90
CA ASN A 125 18.11 28.12 12.30
C ASN A 125 17.68 27.91 10.87
N THR A 126 18.46 27.15 10.09
CA THR A 126 18.09 26.73 8.74
C THR A 126 16.82 25.89 8.76
N ALA A 127 16.73 24.91 9.65
CA ALA A 127 15.56 24.07 9.82
C ALA A 127 14.30 24.87 10.18
N LYS A 128 14.41 25.78 11.14
CA LYS A 128 13.32 26.68 11.55
C LYS A 128 12.83 27.58 10.39
N THR A 129 13.74 28.15 9.63
CA THR A 129 13.42 29.02 8.49
C THR A 129 12.67 28.25 7.39
N LEU A 130 13.03 26.98 7.16
CA LEU A 130 12.43 26.13 6.11
C LEU A 130 11.23 25.32 6.60
N GLY A 131 10.87 25.39 7.89
CA GLY A 131 9.76 24.61 8.45
C GLY A 131 9.99 23.10 8.49
N VAL A 132 11.25 22.67 8.56
CA VAL A 132 11.66 21.26 8.64
C VAL A 132 12.32 20.97 9.99
N SER A 133 12.51 19.69 10.33
CA SER A 133 13.24 19.32 11.55
C SER A 133 14.75 19.48 11.37
N GLU A 134 15.46 19.79 12.44
CA GLU A 134 16.93 19.82 12.42
C GLU A 134 17.54 18.46 12.01
N SER A 135 16.89 17.36 12.42
CA SER A 135 17.29 16.00 12.03
C SER A 135 17.26 15.78 10.51
N CYS A 136 16.32 16.44 9.82
CA CYS A 136 16.21 16.40 8.36
C CYS A 136 17.44 17.09 7.71
N ILE A 137 17.81 18.28 8.18
CA ILE A 137 19.00 19.00 7.71
C ILE A 137 20.26 18.17 7.98
N ARG A 138 20.38 17.61 9.17
CA ARG A 138 21.51 16.75 9.55
C ARG A 138 21.63 15.49 8.68
N TYR A 139 20.50 14.87 8.35
CA TYR A 139 20.47 13.73 7.43
C TYR A 139 21.02 14.10 6.06
N HIS A 140 20.58 15.22 5.47
CA HIS A 140 21.03 15.68 4.15
C HIS A 140 22.49 16.14 4.13
N LEU A 141 23.02 16.61 5.25
CA LEU A 141 24.45 16.87 5.41
C LEU A 141 25.28 15.57 5.44
N ARG A 142 24.79 14.54 6.12
CA ARG A 142 25.45 13.22 6.15
C ARG A 142 25.37 12.49 4.82
N SER A 143 24.29 12.59 4.10
CA SER A 143 24.09 11.97 2.78
C SER A 143 24.82 12.71 1.65
N GLY A 144 25.45 13.87 1.92
CA GLY A 144 26.16 14.66 0.92
C GLY A 144 25.27 15.56 0.04
N ASN A 145 23.96 15.59 0.27
CA ASN A 145 23.02 16.46 -0.45
C ASN A 145 23.15 17.93 -0.05
N LEU A 146 23.65 18.18 1.16
CA LEU A 146 24.00 19.51 1.66
C LEU A 146 25.47 19.51 2.09
N LYS A 147 26.13 20.66 1.96
CA LYS A 147 27.51 20.88 2.38
C LYS A 147 27.59 21.96 3.42
N LYS A 148 28.30 21.72 4.51
CA LYS A 148 28.59 22.74 5.49
C LYS A 148 29.81 23.55 5.03
N LYS A 149 29.68 24.87 4.99
CA LYS A 149 30.84 25.71 4.74
C LYS A 149 31.78 25.63 5.96
N PHE A 150 32.97 25.08 5.76
CA PHE A 150 34.01 25.17 6.77
C PHE A 150 34.44 26.63 6.81
N SER A 151 34.19 27.33 7.92
CA SER A 151 34.89 28.57 8.19
C SER A 151 36.37 28.23 8.43
N THR A 152 37.20 28.51 7.48
CA THR A 152 38.64 28.65 7.74
C THR A 152 38.74 29.75 8.81
N LYS A 153 39.10 29.36 10.02
CA LYS A 153 39.64 30.32 10.99
C LYS A 153 41.05 30.63 10.50
N ASP A 154 41.23 31.84 9.98
CA ASP A 154 42.53 32.47 9.94
C ASP A 154 43.01 32.74 11.36
#